data_331c91e9cf63fd0235807819671a77c4
#
_entry.id   331c91e9cf63fd0235807819671a77c4
#
_cell.length_a   1.000
_cell.length_b   1.000
_cell.length_c   1.000
_cell.angle_alpha   90.00
_cell.angle_beta   90.00
_cell.angle_gamma   90.00
#
_symmetry.space_group_name_H-M   'P 1'
#
loop_
_entity.id
_entity.type
_entity.pdbx_description
1 polymer ?
#
loop_
_entity_poly.entity_id
_entity_poly.type
_entity_poly.pdbx_seq_one_letter_code
_entity_poly.pdbx_strand_id
1 'polypeptide(L)'
;MHKVLGIITVVLLSAAVALAEGRPPGKGPQDKDDHDDRAPVQSGYAVVTPSTTSGTGLVVFETFGWRRGGDAGTTQAGVLAPGLTTNAVLFVDSKGKLSKNLGLAMVNPNSSNVNVSMLLRDSNGSQLGATKIVNIPSHQQVVTFVTQIFSGTSIPRDVTGTLAITSAGSSNLPVSVMGLRFRGSNFSTVPITDLSGNPGPLPTIATGVGGTGAVLLPQFVTGGGWATELVLMNSGTGIITVRVDLFNSSGNPLSATLNGHNASSFTNLNIAPGGVLILAPRDSDGDDDF
;
A
#
# COMPACT_ATOMS: atom_id res chain seq x y z
N MET A 1 -1.84 35.63 4.65
CA MET A 1 -2.55 34.39 5.04
C MET A 1 -1.88 33.13 4.46
N HIS A 2 -0.53 33.07 4.33
CA HIS A 2 0.20 31.99 3.62
C HIS A 2 1.20 31.19 4.48
N LYS A 3 1.13 31.30 5.82
CA LYS A 3 2.10 30.65 6.72
C LYS A 3 1.55 29.47 7.53
N VAL A 4 0.27 29.11 7.39
CA VAL A 4 -0.35 28.04 8.22
C VAL A 4 -0.30 26.68 7.54
N LEU A 5 -0.18 26.62 6.21
CA LEU A 5 -0.24 25.36 5.46
C LEU A 5 1.07 24.55 5.53
N GLY A 6 2.23 25.21 5.67
CA GLY A 6 3.54 24.52 5.74
C GLY A 6 3.81 23.79 7.05
N ILE A 7 3.12 24.17 8.13
CA ILE A 7 3.32 23.59 9.47
C ILE A 7 2.54 22.26 9.63
N ILE A 8 1.45 22.09 8.92
CA ILE A 8 0.60 20.89 9.02
C ILE A 8 1.26 19.66 8.37
N THR A 9 2.05 19.85 7.31
CA THR A 9 2.67 18.71 6.59
C THR A 9 3.83 18.09 7.37
N VAL A 10 4.60 18.88 8.10
CA VAL A 10 5.71 18.40 8.95
C VAL A 10 5.20 17.67 10.20
N VAL A 11 4.07 18.10 10.75
CA VAL A 11 3.45 17.48 11.93
C VAL A 11 2.87 16.08 11.61
N LEU A 12 2.49 15.80 10.37
CA LEU A 12 1.83 14.56 10.01
C LEU A 12 2.77 13.36 9.87
N LEU A 13 4.01 13.56 9.41
CA LEU A 13 4.99 12.47 9.39
C LEU A 13 5.64 12.27 10.77
N SER A 14 5.83 13.36 11.53
CA SER A 14 6.26 13.27 12.93
C SER A 14 5.21 12.60 13.82
N ALA A 15 3.91 12.73 13.52
CA ALA A 15 2.85 11.99 14.21
C ALA A 15 2.87 10.50 13.90
N ALA A 16 3.27 10.08 12.70
CA ALA A 16 3.41 8.66 12.35
C ALA A 16 4.56 7.99 13.11
N VAL A 17 5.66 8.72 13.33
CA VAL A 17 6.78 8.26 14.17
C VAL A 17 6.42 8.31 15.64
N ALA A 18 5.69 9.33 16.10
CA ALA A 18 5.27 9.47 17.50
C ALA A 18 4.24 8.40 17.95
N LEU A 19 3.41 7.89 17.03
CA LEU A 19 2.48 6.78 17.36
C LEU A 19 3.20 5.43 17.50
N ALA A 20 4.45 5.31 17.01
CA ALA A 20 5.31 4.16 17.27
C ALA A 20 6.03 4.24 18.63
N GLU A 21 6.06 5.40 19.27
CA GLU A 21 6.75 5.66 20.55
C GLU A 21 5.88 5.47 21.80
N GLY A 22 5.00 4.48 21.82
CA GLY A 22 4.20 4.15 23.01
C GLY A 22 5.00 3.57 24.18
N ARG A 23 5.98 4.31 24.72
CA ARG A 23 6.63 3.96 26.01
C ARG A 23 7.02 5.22 26.79
N PRO A 24 6.68 5.30 28.10
CA PRO A 24 7.20 6.37 28.96
C PRO A 24 8.72 6.24 29.17
N PRO A 25 9.46 7.34 29.37
CA PRO A 25 10.91 7.34 29.45
C PRO A 25 11.38 6.65 30.73
N GLY A 26 11.91 5.44 30.59
CA GLY A 26 12.71 4.77 31.63
C GLY A 26 14.18 5.19 31.48
N LYS A 27 14.77 5.75 32.52
CA LYS A 27 16.20 6.08 32.59
C LYS A 27 17.03 4.80 32.54
N GLY A 28 17.70 4.55 31.38
CA GLY A 28 18.78 3.60 31.23
C GLY A 28 20.12 4.30 31.03
N PRO A 29 21.28 3.61 31.16
CA PRO A 29 22.59 4.22 31.04
C PRO A 29 22.81 4.86 29.66
N GLN A 30 23.43 6.04 29.64
CA GLN A 30 23.76 6.76 28.42
C GLN A 30 24.87 6.02 27.65
N ASP A 31 24.55 5.36 26.56
CA ASP A 31 25.51 4.95 25.56
C ASP A 31 25.84 6.14 24.64
N LYS A 32 27.14 6.33 24.42
CA LYS A 32 27.71 7.53 23.77
C LYS A 32 27.65 7.53 22.23
N ASP A 33 26.89 6.65 21.62
CA ASP A 33 26.74 6.54 20.15
C ASP A 33 25.38 7.08 19.65
N ASP A 34 24.74 7.97 20.43
CA ASP A 34 23.51 8.68 20.03
C ASP A 34 23.79 9.69 18.90
N HIS A 35 24.16 9.19 17.74
CA HIS A 35 24.10 10.01 16.53
C HIS A 35 22.67 9.96 15.97
N ASP A 36 21.96 11.08 16.17
CA ASP A 36 20.90 11.62 15.30
C ASP A 36 19.44 11.19 15.52
N ASP A 37 19.09 10.46 16.57
CA ASP A 37 17.68 10.15 16.89
C ASP A 37 16.85 11.38 17.32
N ARG A 38 17.46 12.57 17.35
CA ARG A 38 16.82 13.84 17.75
C ARG A 38 16.58 14.81 16.60
N ALA A 39 17.07 14.49 15.41
CA ALA A 39 16.81 15.34 14.25
C ALA A 39 15.32 15.24 13.85
N PRO A 40 14.66 16.36 13.52
CA PRO A 40 13.29 16.31 13.05
C PRO A 40 13.21 15.53 11.75
N VAL A 41 12.21 14.65 11.64
CA VAL A 41 11.98 13.90 10.41
C VAL A 41 11.70 14.87 9.26
N GLN A 42 12.46 14.73 8.19
CA GLN A 42 12.25 15.46 6.94
C GLN A 42 11.74 14.48 5.88
N SER A 43 10.72 14.85 5.15
CA SER A 43 10.21 14.07 4.03
C SER A 43 10.19 14.92 2.76
N GLY A 44 10.39 14.29 1.63
CA GLY A 44 10.41 14.92 0.33
C GLY A 44 10.30 13.86 -0.77
N TYR A 45 10.59 14.27 -1.98
CA TYR A 45 10.66 13.37 -3.13
C TYR A 45 11.94 13.62 -3.93
N ALA A 46 12.37 12.62 -4.69
CA ALA A 46 13.51 12.70 -5.56
C ALA A 46 13.09 12.64 -7.03
N VAL A 47 13.78 13.35 -7.89
CA VAL A 47 13.66 13.25 -9.34
C VAL A 47 15.00 12.82 -9.90
N VAL A 48 15.02 11.69 -10.61
CA VAL A 48 16.22 11.18 -11.26
C VAL A 48 16.11 11.42 -12.75
N THR A 49 17.01 12.24 -13.29
CA THR A 49 17.02 12.61 -14.70
C THR A 49 18.29 12.10 -15.37
N PRO A 50 18.20 11.28 -16.43
CA PRO A 50 19.38 10.89 -17.19
C PRO A 50 19.99 12.11 -17.89
N SER A 51 21.32 12.24 -17.82
CA SER A 51 22.04 13.33 -18.50
C SER A 51 22.29 13.07 -19.98
N THR A 52 22.00 11.86 -20.45
CA THR A 52 22.15 11.46 -21.85
C THR A 52 20.80 11.39 -22.55
N THR A 53 20.76 11.78 -23.83
CA THR A 53 19.52 11.79 -24.65
C THR A 53 18.91 10.41 -24.90
N SER A 54 19.64 9.34 -24.66
CA SER A 54 19.17 7.95 -24.77
C SER A 54 18.93 7.37 -23.38
N GLY A 55 17.96 7.85 -22.62
CA GLY A 55 17.61 7.36 -21.30
C GLY A 55 17.13 5.89 -21.21
N THR A 56 17.42 5.09 -22.24
CA THR A 56 17.15 3.65 -22.29
C THR A 56 18.09 2.89 -21.35
N GLY A 57 17.52 2.09 -20.45
CA GLY A 57 18.29 1.24 -19.54
C GLY A 57 18.40 1.77 -18.11
N LEU A 58 17.87 2.96 -17.81
CA LEU A 58 17.81 3.43 -16.42
C LEU A 58 16.72 2.67 -15.65
N VAL A 59 17.13 2.02 -14.57
CA VAL A 59 16.23 1.41 -13.58
C VAL A 59 16.48 2.10 -12.25
N VAL A 60 15.43 2.58 -11.63
CA VAL A 60 15.49 3.28 -10.35
C VAL A 60 14.62 2.54 -9.34
N PHE A 61 15.19 2.26 -8.19
CA PHE A 61 14.45 1.81 -7.01
C PHE A 61 14.93 2.59 -5.79
N GLU A 62 14.06 2.73 -4.83
CA GLU A 62 14.33 3.37 -3.56
C GLU A 62 14.26 2.32 -2.46
N THR A 63 15.16 2.40 -1.49
CA THR A 63 15.07 1.66 -0.23
C THR A 63 15.12 2.67 0.90
N PHE A 64 14.14 2.63 1.77
CA PHE A 64 14.11 3.43 2.98
C PHE A 64 13.93 2.53 4.19
N GLY A 65 14.48 2.94 5.30
CA GLY A 65 14.49 2.17 6.52
C GLY A 65 14.31 3.05 7.74
N TRP A 66 13.80 2.45 8.78
CA TRP A 66 13.73 3.04 10.09
C TRP A 66 14.47 2.17 11.09
N ARG A 67 15.43 2.78 11.78
CA ARG A 67 16.20 2.14 12.83
C ARG A 67 15.66 2.57 14.19
N ARG A 68 15.23 1.62 14.98
CA ARG A 68 14.85 1.86 16.35
C ARG A 68 16.12 1.94 17.19
N GLY A 69 16.20 2.93 18.11
CA GLY A 69 17.32 3.04 19.04
C GLY A 69 17.52 1.75 19.85
N GLY A 70 18.77 1.31 20.02
CA GLY A 70 19.14 0.03 20.63
C GLY A 70 19.12 -1.14 19.64
N ASP A 71 19.28 -2.36 20.13
CA ASP A 71 19.37 -3.60 19.32
C ASP A 71 18.04 -4.07 18.69
N ALA A 72 17.03 -3.21 18.63
CA ALA A 72 15.66 -3.57 18.25
C ALA A 72 15.43 -3.79 16.74
N GLY A 73 16.48 -3.86 15.96
CA GLY A 73 16.41 -4.16 14.52
C GLY A 73 16.04 -2.95 13.64
N THR A 74 16.21 -3.12 12.35
CA THR A 74 15.88 -2.14 11.32
C THR A 74 14.71 -2.66 10.48
N THR A 75 13.66 -1.86 10.31
CA THR A 75 12.61 -2.13 9.33
C THR A 75 12.97 -1.43 8.03
N GLN A 76 12.92 -2.15 6.92
CA GLN A 76 13.22 -1.61 5.59
C GLN A 76 12.11 -1.96 4.61
N ALA A 77 11.88 -1.08 3.66
CA ALA A 77 11.01 -1.33 2.53
C ALA A 77 11.64 -0.79 1.25
N GLY A 78 11.45 -1.52 0.16
CA GLY A 78 11.90 -1.12 -1.17
C GLY A 78 10.71 -0.82 -2.06
N VAL A 79 10.86 0.12 -2.97
CA VAL A 79 9.87 0.46 -3.97
C VAL A 79 10.54 0.79 -5.29
N LEU A 80 9.97 0.28 -6.38
CA LEU A 80 10.28 0.78 -7.71
C LEU A 80 9.68 2.16 -7.88
N ALA A 81 10.34 3.03 -8.64
CA ALA A 81 9.80 4.35 -8.97
C ALA A 81 8.40 4.18 -9.58
N PRO A 82 7.33 4.66 -8.91
CA PRO A 82 5.98 4.54 -9.44
C PRO A 82 5.82 5.42 -10.68
N GLY A 83 5.12 4.89 -11.67
CA GLY A 83 4.72 5.68 -12.84
C GLY A 83 3.76 6.81 -12.47
N LEU A 84 3.56 7.73 -13.42
CA LEU A 84 2.54 8.76 -13.30
C LEU A 84 1.17 8.17 -13.66
N THR A 85 0.16 8.47 -12.86
CA THR A 85 -1.20 7.97 -13.04
C THR A 85 -2.24 9.06 -12.87
N THR A 86 -3.34 8.96 -13.60
CA THR A 86 -4.55 9.76 -13.38
C THR A 86 -5.64 8.97 -12.68
N ASN A 87 -5.49 7.64 -12.58
CA ASN A 87 -6.46 6.76 -11.94
C ASN A 87 -5.74 5.52 -11.39
N ALA A 88 -5.82 5.32 -10.10
CA ALA A 88 -5.18 4.18 -9.43
C ALA A 88 -6.07 3.60 -8.34
N VAL A 89 -5.78 2.37 -7.96
CA VAL A 89 -6.38 1.71 -6.81
C VAL A 89 -5.31 1.10 -5.93
N LEU A 90 -5.52 1.17 -4.61
CA LEU A 90 -4.66 0.55 -3.60
C LEU A 90 -5.49 -0.32 -2.66
N PHE A 91 -4.85 -1.36 -2.15
CA PHE A 91 -5.37 -2.14 -1.04
C PHE A 91 -5.27 -1.34 0.26
N VAL A 92 -6.34 -1.36 1.05
CA VAL A 92 -6.42 -0.75 2.39
C VAL A 92 -6.66 -1.82 3.42
N ASP A 93 -5.80 -1.87 4.44
CA ASP A 93 -6.00 -2.66 5.65
C ASP A 93 -5.63 -1.77 6.84
N SER A 94 -6.67 -1.29 7.54
CA SER A 94 -6.56 -0.45 8.73
C SER A 94 -7.28 -1.14 9.87
N LYS A 95 -6.55 -1.53 10.91
CA LYS A 95 -7.10 -2.21 12.09
C LYS A 95 -6.46 -1.62 13.34
N GLY A 96 -7.26 -0.91 14.11
CA GLY A 96 -6.79 -0.21 15.31
C GLY A 96 -6.17 -1.14 16.35
N LYS A 97 -6.77 -2.32 16.58
CA LYS A 97 -6.25 -3.35 17.51
C LYS A 97 -4.84 -3.84 17.13
N LEU A 98 -4.56 -3.95 15.83
CA LEU A 98 -3.28 -4.43 15.31
C LEU A 98 -2.33 -3.29 14.91
N SER A 99 -2.69 -2.03 15.18
CA SER A 99 -1.94 -0.84 14.75
C SER A 99 -1.62 -0.84 13.25
N LYS A 100 -2.55 -1.38 12.44
CA LYS A 100 -2.43 -1.38 10.98
C LYS A 100 -2.99 -0.08 10.41
N ASN A 101 -2.28 0.51 9.46
CA ASN A 101 -2.74 1.69 8.72
C ASN A 101 -2.06 1.77 7.34
N LEU A 102 -2.68 2.49 6.43
CA LEU A 102 -2.09 2.80 5.12
C LEU A 102 -1.69 4.27 5.06
N GLY A 103 -0.40 4.51 4.89
CA GLY A 103 0.17 5.81 4.53
C GLY A 103 0.22 5.98 3.01
N LEU A 104 0.06 7.20 2.56
CA LEU A 104 0.13 7.59 1.15
C LEU A 104 1.16 8.70 0.99
N ALA A 105 2.02 8.58 -0.01
CA ALA A 105 2.84 9.68 -0.51
C ALA A 105 2.42 9.96 -1.96
N MET A 106 2.06 11.21 -2.23
CA MET A 106 1.58 11.63 -3.55
C MET A 106 2.36 12.86 -3.99
N VAL A 107 2.90 12.83 -5.21
CA VAL A 107 3.68 13.92 -5.78
C VAL A 107 2.98 14.45 -7.02
N ASN A 108 2.82 15.76 -7.09
CA ASN A 108 2.38 16.47 -8.28
C ASN A 108 3.59 17.04 -9.04
N PRO A 109 4.03 16.43 -10.15
CA PRO A 109 5.15 16.93 -10.93
C PRO A 109 4.76 18.09 -11.88
N ASN A 110 3.48 18.43 -11.93
CA ASN A 110 2.96 19.40 -12.90
C ASN A 110 3.14 20.84 -12.45
N SER A 111 3.14 21.78 -13.37
CA SER A 111 3.22 23.23 -13.12
C SER A 111 1.92 23.84 -12.58
N SER A 112 0.85 23.06 -12.46
CA SER A 112 -0.44 23.49 -11.91
C SER A 112 -0.85 22.59 -10.75
N ASN A 113 -1.70 23.10 -9.85
CA ASN A 113 -2.27 22.32 -8.76
C ASN A 113 -3.12 21.17 -9.30
N VAL A 114 -3.09 20.04 -8.62
CA VAL A 114 -3.92 18.88 -8.94
C VAL A 114 -4.85 18.58 -7.77
N ASN A 115 -6.13 18.44 -8.04
CA ASN A 115 -7.09 17.89 -7.10
C ASN A 115 -7.18 16.38 -7.32
N VAL A 116 -6.98 15.63 -6.27
CA VAL A 116 -7.09 14.16 -6.28
C VAL A 116 -8.34 13.77 -5.51
N SER A 117 -9.25 13.09 -6.20
CA SER A 117 -10.45 12.48 -5.62
C SER A 117 -10.11 11.12 -5.03
N MET A 118 -10.52 10.88 -3.80
CA MET A 118 -10.28 9.65 -3.06
C MET A 118 -11.58 9.03 -2.62
N LEU A 119 -11.80 7.77 -3.03
CA LEU A 119 -12.99 7.00 -2.72
C LEU A 119 -12.59 5.72 -2.00
N LEU A 120 -13.00 5.61 -0.73
CA LEU A 120 -12.78 4.42 0.09
C LEU A 120 -13.95 3.45 -0.06
N ARG A 121 -13.64 2.16 -0.22
CA ARG A 121 -14.63 1.07 -0.28
C ARG A 121 -14.27 -0.02 0.72
N ASP A 122 -15.28 -0.73 1.20
CA ASP A 122 -15.09 -1.93 2.01
C ASP A 122 -14.70 -3.16 1.15
N SER A 123 -14.55 -4.32 1.78
CA SER A 123 -14.24 -5.58 1.09
C SER A 123 -15.32 -6.03 0.12
N ASN A 124 -16.55 -5.57 0.27
CA ASN A 124 -17.67 -5.87 -0.62
C ASN A 124 -17.80 -4.87 -1.76
N GLY A 125 -16.90 -3.88 -1.85
CA GLY A 125 -16.95 -2.81 -2.85
C GLY A 125 -17.90 -1.66 -2.51
N SER A 126 -18.56 -1.70 -1.35
CA SER A 126 -19.47 -0.63 -0.91
C SER A 126 -18.68 0.59 -0.48
N GLN A 127 -19.14 1.78 -0.90
CA GLN A 127 -18.50 3.03 -0.53
C GLN A 127 -18.57 3.29 0.97
N LEU A 128 -17.46 3.66 1.57
CA LEU A 128 -17.34 4.07 2.96
C LEU A 128 -17.16 5.60 3.06
N GLY A 129 -18.14 6.26 3.63
CA GLY A 129 -18.14 7.70 3.78
C GLY A 129 -18.22 8.47 2.46
N ALA A 130 -18.02 9.77 2.52
CA ALA A 130 -18.02 10.63 1.34
C ALA A 130 -16.66 10.61 0.63
N THR A 131 -16.67 10.76 -0.68
CA THR A 131 -15.46 11.01 -1.47
C THR A 131 -14.72 12.24 -0.94
N LYS A 132 -13.41 12.15 -0.79
CA LYS A 132 -12.55 13.23 -0.33
C LYS A 132 -11.75 13.80 -1.48
N ILE A 133 -11.52 15.11 -1.45
CA ILE A 133 -10.64 15.80 -2.39
C ILE A 133 -9.39 16.26 -1.65
N VAL A 134 -8.23 15.89 -2.16
CA VAL A 134 -6.93 16.35 -1.69
C VAL A 134 -6.31 17.22 -2.78
N ASN A 135 -5.99 18.48 -2.43
CA ASN A 135 -5.27 19.36 -3.33
C ASN A 135 -3.77 19.15 -3.15
N ILE A 136 -3.07 18.89 -4.25
CA ILE A 136 -1.61 18.80 -4.29
C ILE A 136 -1.11 19.99 -5.11
N PRO A 137 -0.47 20.98 -4.46
CA PRO A 137 0.07 22.14 -5.18
C PRO A 137 1.13 21.74 -6.22
N SER A 138 1.35 22.63 -7.18
CA SER A 138 2.39 22.48 -8.21
C SER A 138 3.75 22.13 -7.60
N HIS A 139 4.40 21.11 -8.13
CA HIS A 139 5.73 20.63 -7.69
C HIS A 139 5.82 20.31 -6.20
N GLN A 140 4.72 19.86 -5.58
CA GLN A 140 4.71 19.50 -4.15
C GLN A 140 4.31 18.05 -3.92
N GLN A 141 4.64 17.60 -2.72
CA GLN A 141 4.28 16.31 -2.16
C GLN A 141 3.21 16.48 -1.07
N VAL A 142 2.28 15.54 -1.01
CA VAL A 142 1.38 15.35 0.13
C VAL A 142 1.61 13.95 0.69
N VAL A 143 1.90 13.90 1.99
CA VAL A 143 2.01 12.64 2.75
C VAL A 143 0.91 12.61 3.80
N THR A 144 0.14 11.52 3.87
CA THR A 144 -1.00 11.42 4.77
C THR A 144 -1.39 9.96 5.02
N PHE A 145 -2.12 9.70 6.09
CA PHE A 145 -2.73 8.39 6.32
C PHE A 145 -4.18 8.34 5.85
N VAL A 146 -4.63 7.17 5.42
CA VAL A 146 -6.04 6.95 5.04
C VAL A 146 -6.98 7.36 6.19
N THR A 147 -6.64 7.01 7.42
CA THR A 147 -7.42 7.40 8.61
C THR A 147 -7.51 8.92 8.81
N GLN A 148 -6.51 9.68 8.36
CA GLN A 148 -6.51 11.15 8.44
C GLN A 148 -7.35 11.78 7.31
N ILE A 149 -7.24 11.24 6.09
CA ILE A 149 -8.04 11.71 4.95
C ILE A 149 -9.54 11.59 5.26
N PHE A 150 -9.93 10.47 5.85
CA PHE A 150 -11.32 10.18 6.17
C PHE A 150 -11.70 10.53 7.61
N SER A 151 -10.85 11.28 8.33
CA SER A 151 -11.19 11.79 9.66
C SER A 151 -12.47 12.63 9.63
N GLY A 152 -13.26 12.55 10.71
CA GLY A 152 -14.53 13.27 10.80
C GLY A 152 -15.66 12.69 9.92
N THR A 153 -15.46 11.53 9.32
CA THR A 153 -16.51 10.77 8.62
C THR A 153 -16.84 9.51 9.42
N SER A 154 -18.09 9.03 9.28
CA SER A 154 -18.57 7.80 9.94
C SER A 154 -18.03 6.56 9.20
N ILE A 155 -16.70 6.41 9.14
CA ILE A 155 -16.09 5.17 8.65
C ILE A 155 -15.80 4.23 9.83
N PRO A 156 -15.86 2.92 9.64
CA PRO A 156 -15.47 1.95 10.67
C PRO A 156 -14.00 2.18 11.10
N ARG A 157 -13.70 1.87 12.37
CA ARG A 157 -12.30 1.90 12.86
C ARG A 157 -11.41 0.92 12.12
N ASP A 158 -11.99 -0.24 11.80
CA ASP A 158 -11.32 -1.31 11.09
C ASP A 158 -11.89 -1.37 9.68
N VAL A 159 -11.02 -1.18 8.70
CA VAL A 159 -11.36 -1.14 7.27
C VAL A 159 -10.42 -2.07 6.54
N THR A 160 -11.00 -3.05 5.86
CA THR A 160 -10.33 -3.83 4.83
C THR A 160 -11.06 -3.57 3.52
N GLY A 161 -10.33 -3.15 2.48
CA GLY A 161 -10.99 -2.77 1.24
C GLY A 161 -10.04 -2.12 0.24
N THR A 162 -10.56 -1.15 -0.51
CA THR A 162 -9.82 -0.46 -1.57
C THR A 162 -9.94 1.05 -1.44
N LEU A 163 -8.87 1.75 -1.83
CA LEU A 163 -8.85 3.20 -2.03
C LEU A 163 -8.65 3.48 -3.52
N ALA A 164 -9.68 4.02 -4.15
CA ALA A 164 -9.57 4.55 -5.50
C ALA A 164 -9.07 6.00 -5.45
N ILE A 165 -8.09 6.32 -6.27
CA ILE A 165 -7.46 7.63 -6.40
C ILE A 165 -7.62 8.07 -7.85
N THR A 166 -8.28 9.21 -8.06
CA THR A 166 -8.53 9.73 -9.41
C THR A 166 -8.14 11.21 -9.46
N SER A 167 -7.34 11.58 -10.43
CA SER A 167 -7.08 12.99 -10.73
C SER A 167 -8.37 13.67 -11.15
N ALA A 168 -8.78 14.70 -10.42
CA ALA A 168 -10.06 15.39 -10.61
C ALA A 168 -9.85 16.74 -11.30
N GLY A 169 -10.79 17.08 -12.18
CA GLY A 169 -10.80 18.37 -12.89
C GLY A 169 -10.56 18.25 -14.38
N SER A 170 -10.74 19.36 -15.09
CA SER A 170 -10.67 19.43 -16.55
C SER A 170 -9.28 19.16 -17.14
N SER A 171 -8.23 19.28 -16.33
CA SER A 171 -6.85 19.07 -16.77
C SER A 171 -6.38 17.61 -16.68
N ASN A 172 -7.05 16.78 -15.89
CA ASN A 172 -6.71 15.35 -15.70
C ASN A 172 -5.18 15.08 -15.64
N LEU A 173 -4.47 15.91 -14.85
CA LEU A 173 -3.02 15.86 -14.76
C LEU A 173 -2.55 14.66 -13.92
N PRO A 174 -1.56 13.89 -14.36
CA PRO A 174 -1.12 12.71 -13.65
C PRO A 174 -0.28 13.06 -12.41
N VAL A 175 -0.36 12.20 -11.41
CA VAL A 175 0.41 12.26 -10.17
C VAL A 175 1.18 10.96 -9.95
N SER A 176 2.27 11.02 -9.19
CA SER A 176 2.95 9.82 -8.71
C SER A 176 2.40 9.46 -7.33
N VAL A 177 2.10 8.19 -7.12
CA VAL A 177 1.48 7.70 -5.87
C VAL A 177 2.24 6.49 -5.35
N MET A 178 2.49 6.46 -4.05
CA MET A 178 3.07 5.33 -3.34
C MET A 178 2.27 5.04 -2.07
N GLY A 179 2.01 3.76 -1.80
CA GLY A 179 1.39 3.29 -0.57
C GLY A 179 2.40 2.65 0.38
N LEU A 180 2.22 2.87 1.67
CA LEU A 180 2.98 2.27 2.76
C LEU A 180 2.03 1.64 3.76
N ARG A 181 2.07 0.31 3.92
CA ARG A 181 1.34 -0.41 4.95
C ARG A 181 2.16 -0.44 6.22
N PHE A 182 1.57 0.02 7.30
CA PHE A 182 2.15 -0.03 8.64
C PHE A 182 1.46 -1.10 9.48
N ARG A 183 2.24 -1.77 10.33
CA ARG A 183 1.78 -2.59 11.45
C ARG A 183 2.66 -2.28 12.66
N GLY A 184 2.18 -1.42 13.54
CA GLY A 184 3.01 -0.86 14.61
C GLY A 184 4.23 -0.12 14.02
N SER A 185 5.42 -0.57 14.38
CA SER A 185 6.69 -0.03 13.89
C SER A 185 7.18 -0.65 12.57
N ASN A 186 6.56 -1.74 12.13
CA ASN A 186 6.92 -2.38 10.87
C ASN A 186 6.16 -1.72 9.72
N PHE A 187 6.81 -1.65 8.56
CA PHE A 187 6.17 -1.14 7.36
C PHE A 187 6.63 -1.90 6.12
N SER A 188 5.81 -1.86 5.10
CA SER A 188 6.10 -2.39 3.76
C SER A 188 5.46 -1.51 2.71
N THR A 189 5.95 -1.58 1.49
CA THR A 189 5.30 -0.91 0.36
C THR A 189 4.04 -1.66 -0.04
N VAL A 190 3.03 -0.91 -0.47
CA VAL A 190 1.83 -1.42 -1.13
C VAL A 190 1.86 -0.95 -2.57
N PRO A 191 1.91 -1.87 -3.54
CA PRO A 191 1.88 -1.48 -4.94
C PRO A 191 0.55 -0.80 -5.28
N ILE A 192 0.61 0.20 -6.15
CA ILE A 192 -0.58 0.75 -6.78
C ILE A 192 -0.92 -0.09 -8.01
N THR A 193 -2.21 -0.22 -8.30
CA THR A 193 -2.68 -0.67 -9.61
C THR A 193 -3.06 0.56 -10.41
N ASP A 194 -2.29 0.86 -11.46
CA ASP A 194 -2.58 1.96 -12.38
C ASP A 194 -3.73 1.56 -13.32
N LEU A 195 -4.78 2.36 -13.31
CA LEU A 195 -5.98 2.19 -14.14
C LEU A 195 -6.10 3.28 -15.21
N SER A 196 -5.11 4.17 -15.33
CA SER A 196 -5.12 5.29 -16.29
C SER A 196 -4.81 4.86 -17.72
N GLY A 197 -4.13 3.72 -17.88
CA GLY A 197 -3.83 3.11 -19.17
C GLY A 197 -4.88 2.08 -19.59
N ASN A 198 -4.91 1.78 -20.89
CA ASN A 198 -5.62 0.58 -21.35
C ASN A 198 -4.83 -0.62 -20.78
N PRO A 199 -5.44 -1.51 -19.97
CA PRO A 199 -4.73 -2.70 -19.53
C PRO A 199 -4.27 -3.44 -20.80
N GLY A 200 -2.96 -3.54 -20.96
CA GLY A 200 -2.38 -4.32 -22.05
C GLY A 200 -2.94 -5.75 -22.03
N PRO A 201 -2.84 -6.50 -23.13
CA PRO A 201 -3.27 -7.88 -23.14
C PRO A 201 -2.58 -8.60 -21.97
N LEU A 202 -3.39 -9.28 -21.13
CA LEU A 202 -2.85 -10.09 -20.06
C LEU A 202 -1.82 -11.07 -20.64
N PRO A 203 -0.68 -11.27 -19.96
CA PRO A 203 0.34 -12.18 -20.44
C PRO A 203 -0.28 -13.56 -20.68
N THR A 204 -0.06 -14.12 -21.85
CA THR A 204 -0.49 -15.48 -22.15
C THR A 204 0.39 -16.44 -21.37
N ILE A 205 -0.18 -17.09 -20.37
CA ILE A 205 0.52 -18.15 -19.63
C ILE A 205 0.58 -19.39 -20.52
N ALA A 206 1.71 -20.07 -20.48
CA ALA A 206 1.94 -21.30 -21.21
C ALA A 206 0.78 -22.30 -20.97
N THR A 207 0.37 -22.98 -22.04
CA THR A 207 -0.68 -24.00 -22.01
C THR A 207 -0.45 -25.01 -20.89
N GLY A 208 -1.44 -25.16 -20.03
CA GLY A 208 -1.44 -26.12 -18.93
C GLY A 208 -1.39 -25.52 -17.53
N VAL A 209 -1.08 -24.22 -17.38
CA VAL A 209 -1.07 -23.56 -16.07
C VAL A 209 -2.02 -22.36 -16.11
N GLY A 210 -3.17 -22.47 -15.48
CA GLY A 210 -4.12 -21.38 -15.22
C GLY A 210 -5.01 -20.97 -16.38
N GLY A 211 -4.55 -21.02 -17.62
CA GLY A 211 -5.32 -20.62 -18.81
C GLY A 211 -5.26 -19.10 -19.07
N THR A 212 -6.12 -18.63 -19.97
CA THR A 212 -6.16 -17.22 -20.40
C THR A 212 -6.47 -16.28 -19.24
N GLY A 213 -5.67 -15.25 -19.06
CA GLY A 213 -5.85 -14.23 -18.03
C GLY A 213 -5.36 -14.63 -16.64
N ALA A 214 -4.76 -15.82 -16.48
CA ALA A 214 -4.16 -16.19 -15.20
C ALA A 214 -2.96 -15.32 -14.87
N VAL A 215 -2.81 -15.00 -13.58
CA VAL A 215 -1.68 -14.25 -13.03
C VAL A 215 -0.80 -15.24 -12.27
N LEU A 216 0.50 -15.22 -12.53
CA LEU A 216 1.47 -16.03 -11.80
C LEU A 216 2.11 -15.20 -10.69
N LEU A 217 2.05 -15.74 -9.48
CA LEU A 217 2.82 -15.26 -8.35
C LEU A 217 4.02 -16.19 -8.17
N PRO A 218 5.26 -15.71 -8.34
CA PRO A 218 6.44 -16.59 -8.43
C PRO A 218 6.82 -17.22 -7.10
N GLN A 219 6.22 -16.81 -6.00
CA GLN A 219 6.51 -17.31 -4.66
C GLN A 219 5.24 -17.43 -3.82
N PHE A 220 5.12 -18.57 -3.16
CA PHE A 220 4.16 -18.82 -2.08
C PHE A 220 4.89 -19.61 -1.00
N VAL A 221 4.85 -19.14 0.24
CA VAL A 221 5.52 -19.77 1.38
C VAL A 221 4.56 -19.96 2.53
N THR A 222 4.67 -21.11 3.22
CA THR A 222 3.88 -21.44 4.40
C THR A 222 4.66 -22.38 5.30
N GLY A 223 4.47 -22.28 6.61
CA GLY A 223 5.17 -23.10 7.61
C GLY A 223 6.54 -22.55 8.02
N GLY A 224 7.10 -23.07 9.11
CA GLY A 224 8.40 -22.62 9.63
C GLY A 224 8.42 -21.15 10.08
N GLY A 225 7.29 -20.59 10.47
CA GLY A 225 7.13 -19.17 10.82
C GLY A 225 6.88 -18.25 9.61
N TRP A 226 6.78 -18.82 8.39
CA TRP A 226 6.43 -18.06 7.18
C TRP A 226 4.95 -18.21 6.86
N ALA A 227 4.35 -17.12 6.42
CA ALA A 227 2.97 -17.05 5.96
C ALA A 227 2.86 -16.22 4.68
N THR A 228 1.90 -16.53 3.82
CA THR A 228 1.58 -15.75 2.63
C THR A 228 0.12 -15.31 2.70
N GLU A 229 -0.10 -14.02 2.55
CA GLU A 229 -1.40 -13.40 2.34
C GLU A 229 -1.57 -13.08 0.85
N LEU A 230 -2.64 -13.58 0.24
CA LEU A 230 -3.00 -13.26 -1.14
C LEU A 230 -4.15 -12.25 -1.11
N VAL A 231 -3.91 -11.08 -1.67
CA VAL A 231 -4.91 -10.01 -1.77
C VAL A 231 -5.38 -9.92 -3.22
N LEU A 232 -6.66 -10.21 -3.45
CA LEU A 232 -7.30 -10.21 -4.76
C LEU A 232 -8.28 -9.04 -4.82
N MET A 233 -8.05 -8.09 -5.72
CA MET A 233 -8.90 -6.91 -5.89
C MET A 233 -9.61 -6.93 -7.23
N ASN A 234 -10.88 -6.55 -7.23
CA ASN A 234 -11.67 -6.35 -8.44
C ASN A 234 -11.78 -4.86 -8.75
N SER A 235 -11.02 -4.38 -9.72
CA SER A 235 -11.09 -2.98 -10.20
C SER A 235 -12.13 -2.77 -11.29
N GLY A 236 -12.82 -3.83 -11.73
CA GLY A 236 -13.87 -3.77 -12.74
C GLY A 236 -15.23 -3.35 -12.19
N THR A 237 -16.22 -3.29 -13.08
CA THR A 237 -17.60 -2.88 -12.79
C THR A 237 -18.56 -4.05 -12.60
N GLY A 238 -18.15 -5.28 -12.90
CA GLY A 238 -18.91 -6.52 -12.71
C GLY A 238 -18.27 -7.40 -11.63
N ILE A 239 -19.03 -8.37 -11.11
CA ILE A 239 -18.51 -9.43 -10.24
C ILE A 239 -17.52 -10.26 -11.06
N ILE A 240 -16.35 -10.56 -10.48
CA ILE A 240 -15.41 -11.54 -11.04
C ILE A 240 -15.40 -12.78 -10.16
N THR A 241 -15.26 -13.94 -10.79
CA THR A 241 -15.05 -15.21 -10.10
C THR A 241 -13.66 -15.70 -10.44
N VAL A 242 -12.87 -15.97 -9.41
CA VAL A 242 -11.49 -16.42 -9.56
C VAL A 242 -11.27 -17.79 -8.94
N ARG A 243 -10.20 -18.44 -9.37
CA ARG A 243 -9.64 -19.65 -8.78
C ARG A 243 -8.18 -19.41 -8.45
N VAL A 244 -7.73 -19.92 -7.31
CA VAL A 244 -6.33 -19.89 -6.89
C VAL A 244 -5.85 -21.31 -6.74
N ASP A 245 -4.81 -21.68 -7.48
CA ASP A 245 -4.14 -22.98 -7.41
C ASP A 245 -2.73 -22.79 -6.86
N LEU A 246 -2.37 -23.63 -5.89
CA LEU A 246 -1.07 -23.60 -5.23
C LEU A 246 -0.24 -24.80 -5.69
N PHE A 247 1.02 -24.54 -6.00
CA PHE A 247 1.98 -25.55 -6.44
C PHE A 247 3.26 -25.46 -5.62
N ASN A 248 3.89 -26.60 -5.36
CA ASN A 248 5.21 -26.66 -4.78
C ASN A 248 6.29 -26.41 -5.87
N SER A 249 7.55 -26.35 -5.45
CA SER A 249 8.70 -26.10 -6.36
C SER A 249 8.90 -27.17 -7.45
N SER A 250 8.28 -28.34 -7.29
CA SER A 250 8.31 -29.43 -8.29
C SER A 250 7.08 -29.44 -9.20
N GLY A 251 6.19 -28.44 -9.09
CA GLY A 251 4.97 -28.33 -9.89
C GLY A 251 3.80 -29.22 -9.43
N ASN A 252 3.93 -29.90 -8.29
CA ASN A 252 2.84 -30.67 -7.73
C ASN A 252 1.93 -29.79 -6.88
N PRO A 253 0.62 -30.15 -6.74
CA PRO A 253 -0.28 -29.41 -5.85
C PRO A 253 0.29 -29.25 -4.43
N LEU A 254 0.23 -28.03 -3.91
CA LEU A 254 0.65 -27.67 -2.55
C LEU A 254 -0.59 -27.35 -1.71
N SER A 255 -0.86 -28.16 -0.69
CA SER A 255 -1.95 -27.86 0.24
C SER A 255 -1.52 -26.83 1.27
N ALA A 256 -2.37 -25.83 1.48
CA ALA A 256 -2.22 -24.84 2.55
C ALA A 256 -3.58 -24.55 3.19
N THR A 257 -3.56 -24.15 4.45
CA THR A 257 -4.78 -23.70 5.15
C THR A 257 -4.89 -22.20 5.03
N LEU A 258 -5.88 -21.73 4.25
CA LEU A 258 -6.20 -20.32 4.07
C LEU A 258 -7.66 -20.09 4.44
N ASN A 259 -7.95 -19.06 5.22
CA ASN A 259 -9.28 -18.75 5.73
C ASN A 259 -9.98 -19.99 6.35
N GLY A 260 -9.23 -20.83 7.06
CA GLY A 260 -9.76 -22.04 7.70
C GLY A 260 -9.96 -23.25 6.78
N HIS A 261 -9.69 -23.15 5.48
CA HIS A 261 -9.82 -24.24 4.52
C HIS A 261 -8.47 -24.77 4.10
N ASN A 262 -8.24 -26.08 4.28
CA ASN A 262 -7.03 -26.75 3.80
C ASN A 262 -7.26 -27.28 2.39
N ALA A 263 -6.59 -26.70 1.40
CA ALA A 263 -6.72 -27.05 0.00
C ALA A 263 -5.48 -26.68 -0.80
N SER A 264 -5.33 -27.27 -1.98
CA SER A 264 -4.37 -26.83 -3.00
C SER A 264 -5.02 -26.03 -4.12
N SER A 265 -6.37 -25.98 -4.15
CA SER A 265 -7.16 -25.22 -5.11
C SER A 265 -8.36 -24.59 -4.39
N PHE A 266 -8.47 -23.29 -4.48
CA PHE A 266 -9.57 -22.49 -3.94
C PHE A 266 -10.40 -21.98 -5.10
N THR A 267 -11.64 -22.41 -5.20
CA THR A 267 -12.51 -22.18 -6.37
C THR A 267 -13.74 -21.35 -6.01
N ASN A 268 -14.43 -20.83 -7.04
CA ASN A 268 -15.66 -20.05 -6.90
C ASN A 268 -15.51 -18.82 -5.98
N LEU A 269 -14.35 -18.21 -6.01
CA LEU A 269 -14.05 -17.03 -5.22
C LEU A 269 -14.64 -15.80 -5.92
N ASN A 270 -15.77 -15.32 -5.42
CA ASN A 270 -16.47 -14.16 -5.99
C ASN A 270 -15.98 -12.87 -5.35
N ILE A 271 -15.62 -11.90 -6.19
CA ILE A 271 -15.20 -10.57 -5.75
C ILE A 271 -16.11 -9.53 -6.38
N ALA A 272 -16.80 -8.77 -5.55
CA ALA A 272 -17.70 -7.71 -5.98
C ALA A 272 -16.92 -6.57 -6.68
N PRO A 273 -17.58 -5.73 -7.50
CA PRO A 273 -16.95 -4.57 -8.12
C PRO A 273 -16.34 -3.62 -7.09
N GLY A 274 -15.08 -3.27 -7.26
CA GLY A 274 -14.33 -2.43 -6.31
C GLY A 274 -14.03 -3.11 -4.97
N GLY A 275 -14.36 -4.39 -4.82
CA GLY A 275 -14.13 -5.18 -3.62
C GLY A 275 -12.77 -5.85 -3.58
N VAL A 276 -12.51 -6.49 -2.44
CA VAL A 276 -11.28 -7.25 -2.17
C VAL A 276 -11.61 -8.56 -1.47
N LEU A 277 -10.91 -9.63 -1.85
CA LEU A 277 -10.90 -10.91 -1.17
C LEU A 277 -9.48 -11.19 -0.69
N ILE A 278 -9.34 -11.58 0.56
CA ILE A 278 -8.07 -11.99 1.15
C ILE A 278 -8.11 -13.48 1.42
N LEU A 279 -7.08 -14.19 0.96
CA LEU A 279 -6.77 -15.55 1.37
C LEU A 279 -5.51 -15.50 2.23
N ALA A 280 -5.65 -15.81 3.51
CA ALA A 280 -4.56 -15.75 4.47
C ALA A 280 -4.64 -16.92 5.46
N PRO A 281 -3.53 -17.37 6.02
CA PRO A 281 -3.56 -18.12 7.26
C PRO A 281 -4.13 -17.20 8.34
N ARG A 282 -5.15 -17.66 9.06
CA ARG A 282 -5.81 -16.89 10.12
C ARG A 282 -5.70 -17.66 11.41
N ASP A 283 -5.49 -16.96 12.50
CA ASP A 283 -5.53 -17.52 13.84
C ASP A 283 -6.96 -17.89 14.26
N SER A 284 -7.10 -18.44 15.48
CA SER A 284 -8.40 -18.85 16.03
C SER A 284 -9.37 -17.69 16.20
N ASP A 285 -8.89 -16.45 16.30
CA ASP A 285 -9.69 -15.23 16.46
C ASP A 285 -10.08 -14.63 15.11
N GLY A 286 -9.62 -15.23 13.99
CA GLY A 286 -9.86 -14.75 12.63
C GLY A 286 -8.99 -13.58 12.22
N ASP A 287 -8.03 -13.20 13.05
CA ASP A 287 -6.99 -12.22 12.71
C ASP A 287 -5.93 -12.88 11.81
N ASP A 288 -5.29 -12.08 10.95
CA ASP A 288 -4.21 -12.57 10.10
C ASP A 288 -2.96 -12.84 10.93
N ASP A 289 -2.21 -13.88 10.57
CA ASP A 289 -0.92 -14.24 11.21
C ASP A 289 0.23 -13.24 10.88
N PHE A 290 -0.08 -12.16 10.19
CA PHE A 290 0.86 -11.09 9.80
C PHE A 290 0.79 -9.87 10.70
#